data_2d1b78c2817758d1f20da34a93533f47
#
_entry.id   2d1b78c2817758d1f20da34a93533f47
#
_cell.length_a   1.000
_cell.length_b   1.000
_cell.length_c   1.000
_cell.angle_alpha   90.00
_cell.angle_beta   90.00
_cell.angle_gamma   90.00
#
_symmetry.space_group_name_H-M   'P 1'
#
loop_
_entity.id
_entity.type
_entity.pdbx_description
1 polymer ?
#
loop_
_entity_poly.entity_id
_entity_poly.type
_entity_poly.pdbx_seq_one_letter_code
_entity_poly.pdbx_strand_id
1 'polypeptide(L)'
;MSFAPVTPELIRELRSIVGDDSVSTVDSDRAVYGRDMWPRYLIGVRYGEPPKHRPHVVVWPRNTREVASVVKAARSARVPIVPYGGGSGVCGGAVPIYGGITVDLKRLDRVVSVSREELLCDVEAGINGERFERELGRRGYTLGHFPSSIYCSTVGGWLACRAAGQMSTKYGKIEDRVVGLTIVTGRGEIVDTDEFARASRGPNWTQLLLGSEGTLGIITAARLRVSPSPQIRVFRGFEFDDVEAGMEAIRKVMQRGLRPAVVRLYDEVDTLFGPGRP
;
A
#
# COMPACT_ATOMS: atom_id res chain seq x y z
N MET A 1 -26.42 6.45 7.82
CA MET A 1 -26.17 5.38 8.82
C MET A 1 -25.53 6.03 10.04
N SER A 2 -26.09 5.87 11.24
CA SER A 2 -25.42 6.30 12.47
C SER A 2 -24.59 5.13 12.99
N PHE A 3 -23.29 5.35 13.17
CA PHE A 3 -22.40 4.40 13.83
C PHE A 3 -22.55 4.51 15.36
N ALA A 4 -22.30 3.40 16.05
CA ALA A 4 -22.29 3.41 17.51
C ALA A 4 -21.00 4.05 18.05
N PRO A 5 -21.03 4.66 19.24
CA PRO A 5 -19.81 5.16 19.88
C PRO A 5 -18.90 4.01 20.31
N VAL A 6 -17.62 4.29 20.38
CA VAL A 6 -16.63 3.36 20.97
C VAL A 6 -16.82 3.39 22.50
N THR A 7 -17.15 2.23 23.08
CA THR A 7 -17.39 2.10 24.52
C THR A 7 -16.16 1.57 25.26
N PRO A 8 -16.06 1.77 26.58
CA PRO A 8 -14.99 1.16 27.39
C PRO A 8 -14.95 -0.38 27.30
N GLU A 9 -16.11 -1.02 27.13
CA GLU A 9 -16.23 -2.48 26.95
C GLU A 9 -15.54 -2.92 25.67
N LEU A 10 -15.81 -2.25 24.55
CA LEU A 10 -15.15 -2.53 23.27
C LEU A 10 -13.63 -2.32 23.38
N ILE A 11 -13.17 -1.28 24.08
CA ILE A 11 -11.73 -1.05 24.28
C ILE A 11 -11.11 -2.20 25.08
N ARG A 12 -11.78 -2.71 26.13
CA ARG A 12 -11.30 -3.88 26.88
C ARG A 12 -11.27 -5.14 26.00
N GLU A 13 -12.28 -5.36 25.18
CA GLU A 13 -12.32 -6.46 24.22
C GLU A 13 -11.17 -6.36 23.20
N LEU A 14 -10.92 -5.19 22.62
CA LEU A 14 -9.80 -4.96 21.70
C LEU A 14 -8.46 -5.29 22.38
N ARG A 15 -8.26 -4.84 23.62
CA ARG A 15 -7.06 -5.16 24.40
C ARG A 15 -6.90 -6.66 24.67
N SER A 16 -7.98 -7.37 24.93
CA SER A 16 -7.93 -8.83 25.11
C SER A 16 -7.56 -9.57 23.83
N ILE A 17 -7.84 -9.00 22.65
CA ILE A 17 -7.52 -9.57 21.33
C ILE A 17 -6.05 -9.36 20.97
N VAL A 18 -5.55 -8.13 21.09
CA VAL A 18 -4.22 -7.76 20.53
C VAL A 18 -3.18 -7.46 21.62
N GLY A 19 -3.56 -7.42 22.89
CA GLY A 19 -2.74 -7.03 24.04
C GLY A 19 -2.82 -5.53 24.35
N ASP A 20 -2.59 -5.18 25.61
CA ASP A 20 -2.74 -3.81 26.13
C ASP A 20 -1.85 -2.80 25.38
N ASP A 21 -0.59 -3.15 25.11
CA ASP A 21 0.39 -2.32 24.40
C ASP A 21 0.07 -2.14 22.89
N SER A 22 -0.98 -2.76 22.43
CA SER A 22 -1.42 -2.75 21.04
C SER A 22 -2.74 -2.01 20.83
N VAL A 23 -3.20 -1.26 21.83
CA VAL A 23 -4.40 -0.43 21.78
C VAL A 23 -4.12 0.93 22.41
N SER A 24 -4.33 2.00 21.66
CA SER A 24 -4.18 3.35 22.18
C SER A 24 -5.45 4.18 22.02
N THR A 25 -5.77 4.92 23.08
CA THR A 25 -6.77 6.00 23.07
C THR A 25 -6.13 7.36 23.35
N VAL A 26 -4.80 7.42 23.39
CA VAL A 26 -4.02 8.63 23.66
C VAL A 26 -4.22 9.62 22.51
N ASP A 27 -4.42 10.88 22.84
CA ASP A 27 -4.78 11.91 21.85
C ASP A 27 -3.67 12.16 20.81
N SER A 28 -2.40 12.11 21.22
CA SER A 28 -1.27 12.21 20.29
C SER A 28 -1.26 11.11 19.24
N ASP A 29 -1.51 9.86 19.64
CA ASP A 29 -1.55 8.74 18.71
C ASP A 29 -2.74 8.89 17.75
N ARG A 30 -3.93 9.21 18.29
CA ARG A 30 -5.13 9.44 17.49
C ARG A 30 -4.95 10.58 16.48
N ALA A 31 -4.22 11.63 16.84
CA ALA A 31 -3.94 12.75 15.95
C ALA A 31 -3.08 12.34 14.75
N VAL A 32 -2.10 11.45 14.93
CA VAL A 32 -1.25 10.93 13.83
C VAL A 32 -2.10 10.24 12.76
N TYR A 33 -3.12 9.48 13.15
CA TYR A 33 -4.01 8.74 12.23
C TYR A 33 -5.20 9.57 11.73
N GLY A 34 -5.27 10.86 12.06
CA GLY A 34 -6.32 11.78 11.59
C GLY A 34 -6.06 12.37 10.21
N ARG A 35 -4.98 11.98 9.53
CA ARG A 35 -4.59 12.49 8.22
C ARG A 35 -3.81 11.47 7.41
N ASP A 36 -3.73 11.71 6.13
CA ASP A 36 -2.76 11.12 5.21
C ASP A 36 -1.86 12.23 4.63
N MET A 37 -1.24 11.99 3.47
CA MET A 37 -0.39 12.97 2.79
C MET A 37 -1.15 13.87 1.81
N TRP A 38 -2.49 13.94 1.89
CA TRP A 38 -3.26 14.85 1.06
C TRP A 38 -2.86 16.30 1.37
N PRO A 39 -2.47 17.10 0.36
CA PRO A 39 -1.97 18.48 0.54
C PRO A 39 -2.88 19.36 1.41
N ARG A 40 -4.19 19.17 1.33
CA ARG A 40 -5.18 19.89 2.16
C ARG A 40 -4.91 19.73 3.66
N TYR A 41 -4.59 18.50 4.10
CA TYR A 41 -4.29 18.25 5.52
C TYR A 41 -2.90 18.73 5.90
N LEU A 42 -1.93 18.63 4.99
CA LEU A 42 -0.56 19.11 5.24
C LEU A 42 -0.51 20.62 5.41
N ILE A 43 -1.29 21.36 4.60
CA ILE A 43 -1.42 22.82 4.72
C ILE A 43 -2.01 23.17 6.09
N GLY A 44 -3.11 22.54 6.51
CA GLY A 44 -3.72 22.76 7.81
C GLY A 44 -2.73 22.55 8.97
N VAL A 45 -2.01 21.43 8.96
CA VAL A 45 -1.00 21.11 9.97
C VAL A 45 0.12 22.17 10.00
N ARG A 46 0.57 22.66 8.83
CA ARG A 46 1.58 23.72 8.73
C ARG A 46 1.14 25.02 9.43
N TYR A 47 -0.16 25.29 9.43
CA TYR A 47 -0.74 26.45 10.14
C TYR A 47 -1.20 26.14 11.56
N GLY A 48 -0.80 24.98 12.11
CA GLY A 48 -1.13 24.58 13.48
C GLY A 48 -2.56 24.06 13.68
N GLU A 49 -3.28 23.77 12.59
CA GLU A 49 -4.63 23.21 12.67
C GLU A 49 -4.55 21.72 13.05
N PRO A 50 -5.23 21.28 14.11
CA PRO A 50 -5.27 19.87 14.45
C PRO A 50 -6.08 19.09 13.41
N PRO A 51 -5.81 17.78 13.21
CA PRO A 51 -6.62 16.96 12.32
C PRO A 51 -8.09 17.01 12.69
N LYS A 52 -8.94 17.36 11.72
CA LYS A 52 -10.39 17.51 11.89
C LYS A 52 -11.07 16.18 12.25
N HIS A 53 -10.58 15.09 11.69
CA HIS A 53 -11.11 13.74 11.89
C HIS A 53 -10.04 12.88 12.57
N ARG A 54 -10.41 12.25 13.68
CA ARG A 54 -9.49 11.38 14.44
C ARG A 54 -10.22 10.08 14.79
N PRO A 55 -9.54 8.92 14.80
CA PRO A 55 -10.13 7.71 15.32
C PRO A 55 -10.41 7.85 16.81
N HIS A 56 -11.35 7.09 17.34
CA HIS A 56 -11.55 7.00 18.79
C HIS A 56 -10.50 6.10 19.44
N VAL A 57 -10.04 5.07 18.72
CA VAL A 57 -9.03 4.12 19.17
C VAL A 57 -8.15 3.69 17.99
N VAL A 58 -6.86 3.46 18.27
CA VAL A 58 -5.90 2.89 17.32
C VAL A 58 -5.52 1.49 17.81
N VAL A 59 -5.45 0.53 16.89
CA VAL A 59 -5.15 -0.88 17.17
C VAL A 59 -4.03 -1.35 16.26
N TRP A 60 -3.01 -2.03 16.83
CA TRP A 60 -1.85 -2.58 16.13
C TRP A 60 -1.82 -4.12 16.19
N PRO A 61 -2.61 -4.82 15.35
CA PRO A 61 -2.57 -6.29 15.30
C PRO A 61 -1.23 -6.80 14.77
N ARG A 62 -0.85 -8.01 15.20
CA ARG A 62 0.41 -8.66 14.84
C ARG A 62 0.26 -9.76 13.80
N ASN A 63 -0.97 -10.14 13.48
CA ASN A 63 -1.26 -11.22 12.52
C ASN A 63 -2.69 -11.11 11.98
N THR A 64 -2.96 -11.84 10.90
CA THR A 64 -4.26 -11.86 10.23
C THR A 64 -5.41 -12.29 11.15
N ARG A 65 -5.18 -13.21 12.11
CA ARG A 65 -6.22 -13.68 13.04
C ARG A 65 -6.64 -12.59 14.02
N GLU A 66 -5.70 -11.81 14.51
CA GLU A 66 -6.00 -10.63 15.34
C GLU A 66 -6.81 -9.59 14.56
N VAL A 67 -6.44 -9.31 13.28
CA VAL A 67 -7.24 -8.43 12.40
C VAL A 67 -8.67 -8.95 12.28
N ALA A 68 -8.85 -10.25 12.05
CA ALA A 68 -10.18 -10.87 11.94
C ALA A 68 -10.99 -10.72 13.22
N SER A 69 -10.37 -10.90 14.38
CA SER A 69 -11.03 -10.74 15.68
C SER A 69 -11.42 -9.28 15.96
N VAL A 70 -10.52 -8.32 15.62
CA VAL A 70 -10.83 -6.88 15.72
C VAL A 70 -12.02 -6.50 14.83
N VAL A 71 -12.07 -7.02 13.59
CA VAL A 71 -13.21 -6.77 12.70
C VAL A 71 -14.50 -7.34 13.26
N LYS A 72 -14.48 -8.54 13.85
CA LYS A 72 -15.67 -9.15 14.49
C LYS A 72 -16.18 -8.30 15.66
N ALA A 73 -15.29 -7.86 16.54
CA ALA A 73 -15.62 -6.99 17.67
C ALA A 73 -16.24 -5.66 17.21
N ALA A 74 -15.60 -4.99 16.25
CA ALA A 74 -16.09 -3.73 15.69
C ALA A 74 -17.45 -3.88 15.01
N ARG A 75 -17.65 -4.97 14.25
CA ARG A 75 -18.92 -5.29 13.60
C ARG A 75 -20.04 -5.51 14.63
N SER A 76 -19.78 -6.29 15.68
CA SER A 76 -20.74 -6.54 16.76
C SER A 76 -21.14 -5.25 17.47
N ALA A 77 -20.18 -4.37 17.68
CA ALA A 77 -20.38 -3.05 18.28
C ALA A 77 -20.93 -2.00 17.29
N ARG A 78 -21.06 -2.29 15.99
CA ARG A 78 -21.43 -1.35 14.92
C ARG A 78 -20.53 -0.11 14.85
N VAL A 79 -19.26 -0.27 15.13
CA VAL A 79 -18.22 0.77 15.08
C VAL A 79 -17.47 0.71 13.75
N PRO A 80 -17.23 1.83 13.06
CA PRO A 80 -16.52 1.83 11.80
C PRO A 80 -15.03 1.50 11.99
N ILE A 81 -14.45 0.85 10.96
CA ILE A 81 -13.01 0.55 10.88
C ILE A 81 -12.41 1.28 9.69
N VAL A 82 -11.19 1.80 9.89
CA VAL A 82 -10.34 2.32 8.82
C VAL A 82 -9.01 1.57 8.87
N PRO A 83 -8.67 0.75 7.86
CA PRO A 83 -7.35 0.14 7.76
C PRO A 83 -6.30 1.19 7.43
N TYR A 84 -5.12 1.05 8.02
CA TYR A 84 -4.03 2.01 7.86
C TYR A 84 -2.72 1.28 7.57
N GLY A 85 -2.04 1.71 6.52
CA GLY A 85 -0.68 1.28 6.18
C GLY A 85 0.33 2.37 6.52
N GLY A 86 0.98 2.95 5.50
CA GLY A 86 1.92 4.06 5.67
C GLY A 86 1.28 5.44 5.76
N GLY A 87 -0.02 5.59 5.49
CA GLY A 87 -0.68 6.88 5.41
C GLY A 87 -0.15 7.79 4.30
N SER A 88 0.51 7.22 3.30
CA SER A 88 1.15 7.94 2.20
C SER A 88 0.22 8.31 1.04
N GLY A 89 -1.05 7.95 1.12
CA GLY A 89 -2.08 8.34 0.15
C GLY A 89 -2.29 9.86 0.14
N VAL A 90 -2.75 10.38 -1.01
CA VAL A 90 -2.88 11.83 -1.24
C VAL A 90 -4.34 12.27 -1.50
N CYS A 91 -5.31 11.40 -1.19
CA CYS A 91 -6.74 11.63 -1.48
C CYS A 91 -7.65 11.46 -0.25
N GLY A 92 -7.10 11.28 0.94
CA GLY A 92 -7.87 11.15 2.17
C GLY A 92 -8.41 9.74 2.46
N GLY A 93 -7.99 8.70 1.71
CA GLY A 93 -8.51 7.34 1.84
C GLY A 93 -8.30 6.67 3.20
N ALA A 94 -7.28 7.11 3.96
CA ALA A 94 -6.98 6.58 5.29
C ALA A 94 -7.54 7.44 6.44
N VAL A 95 -8.33 8.48 6.14
CA VAL A 95 -8.84 9.41 7.14
C VAL A 95 -10.13 8.88 7.77
N PRO A 96 -10.20 8.77 9.12
CA PRO A 96 -11.37 8.23 9.81
C PRO A 96 -12.48 9.26 9.96
N ILE A 97 -13.20 9.57 8.87
CA ILE A 97 -14.24 10.61 8.81
C ILE A 97 -15.31 10.40 9.88
N TYR A 98 -15.62 9.18 10.22
CA TYR A 98 -16.62 8.82 11.23
C TYR A 98 -15.99 8.42 12.57
N GLY A 99 -14.70 8.71 12.79
CA GLY A 99 -14.01 8.21 13.98
C GLY A 99 -13.82 6.68 13.94
N GLY A 100 -14.26 6.00 15.01
CA GLY A 100 -14.18 4.54 15.10
C GLY A 100 -12.79 4.02 15.41
N ILE A 101 -12.44 2.90 14.81
CA ILE A 101 -11.18 2.17 15.02
C ILE A 101 -10.26 2.34 13.82
N THR A 102 -9.05 2.84 14.01
CA THR A 102 -7.99 2.71 13.02
C THR A 102 -7.20 1.44 13.29
N VAL A 103 -7.11 0.56 12.29
CA VAL A 103 -6.35 -0.69 12.35
C VAL A 103 -5.06 -0.51 11.56
N ASP A 104 -3.97 -0.32 12.28
CA ASP A 104 -2.65 -0.15 11.70
C ASP A 104 -1.98 -1.50 11.46
N LEU A 105 -1.68 -1.79 10.22
CA LEU A 105 -1.16 -3.08 9.77
C LEU A 105 0.38 -3.17 9.76
N LYS A 106 1.09 -2.13 10.14
CA LYS A 106 2.57 -2.08 10.02
C LYS A 106 3.33 -3.12 10.85
N ARG A 107 2.67 -3.81 11.78
CA ARG A 107 3.26 -4.95 12.50
C ARG A 107 3.17 -6.28 11.74
N LEU A 108 2.39 -6.34 10.66
CA LEU A 108 2.37 -7.44 9.70
C LEU A 108 3.44 -7.16 8.65
N ASP A 109 4.71 -7.37 8.98
CA ASP A 109 5.84 -6.80 8.24
C ASP A 109 6.88 -7.82 7.78
N ARG A 110 6.51 -9.10 7.69
CA ARG A 110 7.42 -10.18 7.35
C ARG A 110 7.38 -10.53 5.86
N VAL A 111 8.56 -10.83 5.30
CA VAL A 111 8.69 -11.63 4.08
C VAL A 111 8.61 -13.10 4.50
N VAL A 112 7.48 -13.74 4.20
CA VAL A 112 7.16 -15.09 4.68
C VAL A 112 7.96 -16.13 3.91
N SER A 113 7.96 -16.04 2.58
CA SER A 113 8.68 -16.95 1.70
C SER A 113 9.13 -16.29 0.41
N VAL A 114 10.16 -16.82 -0.25
CA VAL A 114 10.55 -16.50 -1.61
C VAL A 114 10.90 -17.81 -2.32
N SER A 115 10.09 -18.20 -3.32
CA SER A 115 10.34 -19.35 -4.17
C SER A 115 11.22 -18.95 -5.35
N ARG A 116 12.36 -19.63 -5.49
CA ARG A 116 13.28 -19.44 -6.62
C ARG A 116 12.71 -20.07 -7.89
N GLU A 117 12.06 -21.20 -7.76
CA GLU A 117 11.53 -22.02 -8.84
C GLU A 117 10.34 -21.33 -9.51
N GLU A 118 9.45 -20.74 -8.69
CA GLU A 118 8.22 -20.12 -9.15
C GLU A 118 8.37 -18.61 -9.37
N LEU A 119 9.44 -17.98 -8.86
CA LEU A 119 9.62 -16.54 -8.82
C LEU A 119 8.45 -15.83 -8.10
N LEU A 120 8.02 -16.42 -6.99
CA LEU A 120 6.94 -15.92 -6.13
C LEU A 120 7.46 -15.56 -4.75
N CYS A 121 6.81 -14.59 -4.14
CA CYS A 121 7.08 -14.15 -2.77
C CYS A 121 5.78 -14.01 -2.01
N ASP A 122 5.69 -14.66 -0.85
CA ASP A 122 4.62 -14.43 0.12
C ASP A 122 5.07 -13.37 1.12
N VAL A 123 4.27 -12.33 1.29
CA VAL A 123 4.63 -11.16 2.08
C VAL A 123 3.44 -10.62 2.85
N GLU A 124 3.66 -10.16 4.08
CA GLU A 124 2.66 -9.47 4.89
C GLU A 124 2.44 -8.03 4.42
N ALA A 125 1.20 -7.56 4.49
CA ALA A 125 0.75 -6.32 3.88
C ALA A 125 1.33 -5.03 4.52
N GLY A 126 1.73 -5.09 5.78
CA GLY A 126 2.23 -3.95 6.53
C GLY A 126 3.71 -3.64 6.32
N ILE A 127 4.45 -4.49 5.60
CA ILE A 127 5.87 -4.25 5.36
C ILE A 127 6.09 -2.95 4.58
N ASN A 128 7.06 -2.15 5.04
CA ASN A 128 7.49 -0.94 4.34
C ASN A 128 8.12 -1.30 2.98
N GLY A 129 7.84 -0.48 1.97
CA GLY A 129 8.26 -0.76 0.59
C GLY A 129 9.77 -0.82 0.38
N GLU A 130 10.53 0.13 0.95
CA GLU A 130 11.98 0.13 0.83
C GLU A 130 12.60 -1.06 1.56
N ARG A 131 12.11 -1.39 2.76
CA ARG A 131 12.54 -2.57 3.51
C ARG A 131 12.27 -3.84 2.71
N PHE A 132 11.10 -3.96 2.09
CA PHE A 132 10.74 -5.11 1.26
C PHE A 132 11.69 -5.28 0.07
N GLU A 133 11.93 -4.21 -0.72
CA GLU A 133 12.88 -4.26 -1.84
C GLU A 133 14.30 -4.60 -1.37
N ARG A 134 14.75 -4.07 -0.25
CA ARG A 134 16.06 -4.38 0.32
C ARG A 134 16.17 -5.86 0.73
N GLU A 135 15.13 -6.44 1.31
CA GLU A 135 15.10 -7.85 1.67
C GLU A 135 15.08 -8.77 0.45
N LEU A 136 14.35 -8.41 -0.60
CA LEU A 136 14.38 -9.10 -1.89
C LEU A 136 15.75 -8.99 -2.55
N GLY A 137 16.33 -7.79 -2.55
CA GLY A 137 17.66 -7.53 -3.14
C GLY A 137 18.78 -8.37 -2.53
N ARG A 138 18.77 -8.59 -1.20
CA ARG A 138 19.71 -9.49 -0.52
C ARG A 138 19.60 -10.95 -0.96
N ARG A 139 18.44 -11.34 -1.51
CA ARG A 139 18.16 -12.67 -2.05
C ARG A 139 18.32 -12.74 -3.58
N GLY A 140 18.77 -11.65 -4.22
CA GLY A 140 18.96 -11.55 -5.67
C GLY A 140 17.69 -11.27 -6.47
N TYR A 141 16.64 -10.75 -5.84
CA TYR A 141 15.35 -10.45 -6.48
C TYR A 141 14.94 -8.99 -6.32
N THR A 142 13.95 -8.58 -7.10
CA THR A 142 13.24 -7.31 -7.00
C THR A 142 11.77 -7.50 -7.31
N LEU A 143 10.89 -6.77 -6.64
CA LEU A 143 9.51 -6.64 -7.08
C LEU A 143 9.42 -5.76 -8.34
N GLY A 144 10.34 -4.79 -8.47
CA GLY A 144 10.33 -3.82 -9.56
C GLY A 144 9.23 -2.77 -9.41
N HIS A 145 8.67 -2.62 -8.22
CA HIS A 145 7.63 -1.63 -7.93
C HIS A 145 8.21 -0.51 -7.06
N PHE A 146 8.44 0.66 -7.67
CA PHE A 146 9.07 1.80 -7.03
C PHE A 146 8.17 3.05 -7.10
N PRO A 147 7.11 3.15 -6.30
CA PRO A 147 6.35 4.38 -6.19
C PRO A 147 7.19 5.48 -5.53
N SER A 148 6.86 6.74 -5.77
CA SER A 148 7.56 7.88 -5.14
C SER A 148 7.50 7.83 -3.60
N SER A 149 6.49 7.16 -3.07
CA SER A 149 6.27 6.95 -1.63
C SER A 149 6.97 5.71 -1.05
N ILE A 150 7.87 5.04 -1.76
CA ILE A 150 8.44 3.74 -1.36
C ILE A 150 9.01 3.75 0.06
N TYR A 151 9.60 4.86 0.48
CA TYR A 151 10.20 5.02 1.82
C TYR A 151 9.19 5.08 2.97
N CYS A 152 7.93 5.42 2.70
CA CYS A 152 6.89 5.61 3.72
C CYS A 152 5.61 4.81 3.45
N SER A 153 5.47 4.16 2.30
CA SER A 153 4.31 3.34 1.96
C SER A 153 4.51 1.87 2.34
N THR A 154 3.41 1.12 2.36
CA THR A 154 3.40 -0.32 2.64
C THR A 154 2.88 -1.11 1.45
N VAL A 155 3.24 -2.39 1.37
CA VAL A 155 2.77 -3.30 0.31
C VAL A 155 1.24 -3.33 0.27
N GLY A 156 0.56 -3.49 1.40
CA GLY A 156 -0.91 -3.48 1.47
C GLY A 156 -1.53 -2.17 0.98
N GLY A 157 -0.88 -1.03 1.27
CA GLY A 157 -1.30 0.27 0.73
C GLY A 157 -1.19 0.34 -0.78
N TRP A 158 -0.13 -0.21 -1.38
CA TRP A 158 0.01 -0.30 -2.83
C TRP A 158 -1.12 -1.12 -3.47
N LEU A 159 -1.42 -2.27 -2.87
CA LEU A 159 -2.49 -3.18 -3.33
C LEU A 159 -3.87 -2.53 -3.21
N ALA A 160 -4.12 -1.88 -2.08
CA ALA A 160 -5.38 -1.19 -1.82
C ALA A 160 -5.67 -0.04 -2.79
N CYS A 161 -4.63 0.62 -3.34
CA CYS A 161 -4.77 1.77 -4.24
C CYS A 161 -4.42 1.46 -5.72
N ARG A 162 -4.11 0.21 -6.09
CA ARG A 162 -3.57 -0.15 -7.42
C ARG A 162 -2.40 0.74 -7.84
N ALA A 163 -1.44 0.92 -6.94
CA ALA A 163 -0.35 1.85 -7.13
C ALA A 163 0.48 1.58 -8.38
N ALA A 164 0.91 2.65 -9.05
CA ALA A 164 1.94 2.61 -10.07
C ALA A 164 3.29 3.02 -9.48
N GLY A 165 4.37 2.57 -10.10
CA GLY A 165 5.73 2.91 -9.71
C GLY A 165 6.55 3.38 -10.91
N GLN A 166 7.72 3.95 -10.64
CA GLN A 166 8.61 4.50 -11.68
C GLN A 166 9.09 3.45 -12.69
N MET A 167 9.14 2.17 -12.28
CA MET A 167 9.58 1.06 -13.13
C MET A 167 8.43 0.29 -13.78
N SER A 168 7.20 0.83 -13.74
CA SER A 168 6.02 0.14 -14.27
C SER A 168 6.08 -0.15 -15.76
N THR A 169 6.85 0.62 -16.54
CA THR A 169 7.06 0.36 -17.97
C THR A 169 7.65 -1.03 -18.22
N LYS A 170 8.58 -1.48 -17.38
CA LYS A 170 9.23 -2.79 -17.50
C LYS A 170 8.49 -3.87 -16.72
N TYR A 171 8.14 -3.59 -15.47
CA TYR A 171 7.68 -4.59 -14.51
C TYR A 171 6.17 -4.64 -14.34
N GLY A 172 5.43 -3.70 -14.94
CA GLY A 172 3.99 -3.52 -14.71
C GLY A 172 3.68 -2.72 -13.45
N LYS A 173 2.42 -2.44 -13.23
CA LYS A 173 1.88 -1.87 -12.00
C LYS A 173 1.78 -2.95 -10.93
N ILE A 174 1.39 -2.57 -9.70
CA ILE A 174 1.29 -3.54 -8.60
C ILE A 174 0.30 -4.67 -8.92
N GLU A 175 -0.83 -4.36 -9.57
CA GLU A 175 -1.83 -5.35 -9.95
C GLU A 175 -1.33 -6.42 -10.93
N ASP A 176 -0.32 -6.11 -11.74
CA ASP A 176 0.31 -7.06 -12.66
C ASP A 176 1.24 -8.05 -11.93
N ARG A 177 1.64 -7.71 -10.71
CA ARG A 177 2.54 -8.51 -9.88
C ARG A 177 1.80 -9.44 -8.93
N VAL A 178 0.52 -9.21 -8.66
CA VAL A 178 -0.26 -9.98 -7.68
C VAL A 178 -0.71 -11.31 -8.27
N VAL A 179 -0.50 -12.37 -7.51
CA VAL A 179 -1.00 -13.71 -7.78
C VAL A 179 -2.21 -14.01 -6.90
N GLY A 180 -2.10 -13.71 -5.60
CA GLY A 180 -3.17 -13.93 -4.65
C GLY A 180 -3.09 -12.95 -3.47
N LEU A 181 -4.17 -12.88 -2.72
CA LEU A 181 -4.33 -12.03 -1.53
C LEU A 181 -4.89 -12.86 -0.37
N THR A 182 -4.40 -12.58 0.83
CA THR A 182 -5.09 -12.91 2.07
C THR A 182 -5.79 -11.67 2.58
N ILE A 183 -7.12 -11.73 2.74
CA ILE A 183 -7.94 -10.63 3.22
C ILE A 183 -8.78 -11.03 4.43
N VAL A 184 -9.14 -10.04 5.23
CA VAL A 184 -10.18 -10.14 6.23
C VAL A 184 -11.40 -9.38 5.74
N THR A 185 -12.51 -10.09 5.53
CA THR A 185 -13.78 -9.50 5.07
C THR A 185 -14.42 -8.65 6.16
N GLY A 186 -15.43 -7.83 5.82
CA GLY A 186 -16.21 -7.07 6.80
C GLY A 186 -17.00 -7.94 7.80
N ARG A 187 -17.02 -9.27 7.62
CA ARG A 187 -17.55 -10.24 8.58
C ARG A 187 -16.49 -10.78 9.55
N GLY A 188 -15.21 -10.42 9.34
CA GLY A 188 -14.08 -10.98 10.06
C GLY A 188 -13.75 -12.42 9.65
N GLU A 189 -14.08 -12.80 8.42
CA GLU A 189 -13.69 -14.06 7.81
C GLU A 189 -12.37 -13.85 7.09
N ILE A 190 -11.45 -14.81 7.22
CA ILE A 190 -10.18 -14.82 6.50
C ILE A 190 -10.41 -15.55 5.19
N VAL A 191 -10.06 -14.92 4.09
CA VAL A 191 -10.22 -15.45 2.73
C VAL A 191 -8.90 -15.32 1.99
N ASP A 192 -8.44 -16.43 1.42
CA ASP A 192 -7.37 -16.47 0.43
C ASP A 192 -7.99 -16.53 -0.96
N THR A 193 -7.54 -15.69 -1.89
CA THR A 193 -8.21 -15.56 -3.19
C THR A 193 -7.79 -16.66 -4.17
N ASP A 194 -6.52 -16.68 -4.56
CA ASP A 194 -5.97 -17.63 -5.52
C ASP A 194 -4.54 -18.00 -5.16
N GLU A 195 -4.16 -19.22 -5.48
CA GLU A 195 -2.78 -19.72 -5.35
C GLU A 195 -2.03 -19.68 -6.69
N PHE A 196 -2.76 -19.52 -7.81
CA PHE A 196 -2.24 -19.62 -9.16
C PHE A 196 -2.30 -18.29 -9.90
N ALA A 197 -1.26 -18.03 -10.66
CA ALA A 197 -1.08 -16.80 -11.41
C ALA A 197 -2.14 -16.52 -12.49
N ARG A 198 -2.80 -17.55 -12.96
CA ARG A 198 -3.91 -17.49 -13.93
C ARG A 198 -4.86 -18.66 -13.66
N ALA A 199 -6.06 -18.35 -13.22
CA ALA A 199 -7.12 -19.33 -13.07
C ALA A 199 -7.98 -19.35 -14.34
N SER A 200 -8.37 -20.54 -14.80
CA SER A 200 -9.34 -20.71 -15.90
C SER A 200 -10.80 -20.62 -15.44
N ARG A 201 -11.02 -20.20 -14.20
CA ARG A 201 -12.33 -20.00 -13.57
C ARG A 201 -12.49 -18.52 -13.17
N GLY A 202 -13.68 -18.03 -13.17
CA GLY A 202 -14.02 -16.67 -12.74
C GLY A 202 -15.08 -16.67 -11.65
N PRO A 203 -15.37 -15.49 -11.06
CA PRO A 203 -14.71 -14.22 -11.30
C PRO A 203 -13.32 -14.15 -10.66
N ASN A 204 -12.47 -13.23 -11.15
CA ASN A 204 -11.15 -12.99 -10.56
C ASN A 204 -11.28 -12.15 -9.27
N TRP A 205 -11.37 -12.84 -8.14
CA TRP A 205 -11.53 -12.21 -6.83
C TRP A 205 -10.33 -11.33 -6.45
N THR A 206 -9.11 -11.74 -6.80
CA THR A 206 -7.90 -10.94 -6.57
C THR A 206 -8.03 -9.58 -7.22
N GLN A 207 -8.42 -9.52 -8.50
CA GLN A 207 -8.57 -8.25 -9.22
C GLN A 207 -9.76 -7.42 -8.74
N LEU A 208 -10.83 -8.04 -8.23
CA LEU A 208 -11.96 -7.33 -7.62
C LEU A 208 -11.56 -6.63 -6.32
N LEU A 209 -10.73 -7.26 -5.51
CA LEU A 209 -10.32 -6.77 -4.19
C LEU A 209 -9.19 -5.73 -4.25
N LEU A 210 -8.35 -5.80 -5.28
CA LEU A 210 -7.33 -4.78 -5.55
C LEU A 210 -7.98 -3.44 -5.85
N GLY A 211 -7.45 -2.37 -5.24
CA GLY A 211 -7.98 -1.02 -5.41
C GLY A 211 -9.26 -0.73 -4.63
N SER A 212 -9.65 -1.62 -3.71
CA SER A 212 -10.87 -1.44 -2.90
C SER A 212 -10.69 -0.48 -1.71
N GLU A 213 -9.48 -0.03 -1.43
CA GLU A 213 -9.14 0.93 -0.38
C GLU A 213 -9.77 0.62 0.99
N GLY A 214 -9.85 -0.68 1.33
CA GLY A 214 -10.44 -1.15 2.59
C GLY A 214 -11.96 -1.28 2.60
N THR A 215 -12.67 -0.92 1.52
CA THR A 215 -14.14 -0.98 1.46
C THR A 215 -14.71 -2.40 1.34
N LEU A 216 -13.94 -3.33 0.76
CA LEU A 216 -14.34 -4.73 0.59
C LEU A 216 -13.69 -5.68 1.61
N GLY A 217 -12.71 -5.20 2.35
CA GLY A 217 -11.98 -5.97 3.35
C GLY A 217 -10.59 -5.39 3.61
N ILE A 218 -9.88 -6.00 4.54
CA ILE A 218 -8.51 -5.60 4.94
C ILE A 218 -7.52 -6.59 4.38
N ILE A 219 -6.64 -6.15 3.50
CA ILE A 219 -5.54 -6.96 2.94
C ILE A 219 -4.49 -7.15 4.04
N THR A 220 -4.18 -8.40 4.39
CA THR A 220 -3.22 -8.73 5.44
C THR A 220 -1.96 -9.40 4.91
N ALA A 221 -2.03 -10.07 3.77
CA ALA A 221 -0.87 -10.64 3.08
C ALA A 221 -1.13 -10.73 1.56
N ALA A 222 -0.07 -10.94 0.80
CA ALA A 222 -0.14 -11.13 -0.63
C ALA A 222 0.93 -12.11 -1.12
N ARG A 223 0.61 -12.82 -2.21
CA ARG A 223 1.54 -13.57 -3.04
C ARG A 223 1.86 -12.73 -4.28
N LEU A 224 3.14 -12.39 -4.45
CA LEU A 224 3.61 -11.47 -5.48
C LEU A 224 4.64 -12.14 -6.37
N ARG A 225 4.61 -11.82 -7.67
CA ARG A 225 5.68 -12.19 -8.61
C ARG A 225 6.89 -11.31 -8.39
N VAL A 226 8.05 -11.93 -8.22
CA VAL A 226 9.34 -11.26 -8.19
C VAL A 226 10.11 -11.50 -9.49
N SER A 227 11.12 -10.70 -9.73
CA SER A 227 12.02 -10.83 -10.87
C SER A 227 13.45 -10.94 -10.36
N PRO A 228 14.37 -11.64 -11.06
CA PRO A 228 15.78 -11.54 -10.74
C PRO A 228 16.25 -10.08 -10.78
N SER A 229 17.10 -9.71 -9.84
CA SER A 229 17.73 -8.38 -9.83
C SER A 229 18.57 -8.16 -11.08
N PRO A 230 18.52 -6.99 -11.72
CA PRO A 230 19.33 -6.72 -12.90
C PRO A 230 20.80 -6.71 -12.53
N GLN A 231 21.62 -7.46 -13.29
CA GLN A 231 23.07 -7.51 -13.10
C GLN A 231 23.75 -6.19 -13.51
N ILE A 232 23.19 -5.52 -14.53
CA ILE A 232 23.72 -4.26 -15.06
C ILE A 232 22.56 -3.27 -15.15
N ARG A 233 22.85 -2.03 -14.77
CA ARG A 233 21.97 -0.87 -14.94
C ARG A 233 22.66 0.17 -15.78
N VAL A 234 22.04 0.59 -16.87
CA VAL A 234 22.53 1.63 -17.76
C VAL A 234 21.56 2.78 -17.76
N PHE A 235 22.06 3.98 -17.51
CA PHE A 235 21.29 5.22 -17.57
C PHE A 235 21.77 6.04 -18.76
N ARG A 236 20.83 6.66 -19.48
CA ARG A 236 21.14 7.53 -20.63
C ARG A 236 20.18 8.72 -20.61
N GLY A 237 20.72 9.92 -20.76
CA GLY A 237 20.00 11.14 -21.05
C GLY A 237 20.07 11.45 -22.55
N PHE A 238 19.02 12.06 -23.08
CA PHE A 238 18.91 12.54 -24.44
C PHE A 238 18.30 13.95 -24.39
N GLU A 239 18.78 14.83 -25.27
CA GLU A 239 18.23 16.16 -25.46
C GLU A 239 17.44 16.19 -26.77
N PHE A 240 16.36 16.95 -26.82
CA PHE A 240 15.50 17.14 -27.98
C PHE A 240 15.23 18.62 -28.17
N ASP A 241 14.98 19.03 -29.41
CA ASP A 241 14.73 20.42 -29.75
C ASP A 241 13.36 20.92 -29.20
N ASP A 242 12.41 20.00 -29.04
CA ASP A 242 11.09 20.28 -28.49
C ASP A 242 10.50 19.04 -27.80
N VAL A 243 9.37 19.25 -27.11
CA VAL A 243 8.64 18.20 -26.36
C VAL A 243 8.05 17.16 -27.32
N GLU A 244 7.60 17.57 -28.49
CA GLU A 244 7.02 16.71 -29.52
C GLU A 244 8.03 15.71 -30.05
N ALA A 245 9.25 16.13 -30.31
CA ALA A 245 10.36 15.25 -30.74
C ALA A 245 10.71 14.24 -29.65
N GLY A 246 10.72 14.66 -28.37
CA GLY A 246 10.91 13.79 -27.22
C GLY A 246 9.81 12.74 -27.06
N MET A 247 8.54 13.15 -27.20
CA MET A 247 7.40 12.23 -27.17
C MET A 247 7.45 11.21 -28.33
N GLU A 248 7.79 11.65 -29.55
CA GLU A 248 7.91 10.79 -30.71
C GLU A 248 9.04 9.76 -30.55
N ALA A 249 10.15 10.15 -29.94
CA ALA A 249 11.25 9.23 -29.61
C ALA A 249 10.79 8.15 -28.62
N ILE A 250 10.09 8.54 -27.55
CA ILE A 250 9.51 7.59 -26.57
C ILE A 250 8.51 6.66 -27.26
N ARG A 251 7.62 7.19 -28.09
CA ARG A 251 6.65 6.39 -28.84
C ARG A 251 7.35 5.32 -29.69
N LYS A 252 8.41 5.70 -30.42
CA LYS A 252 9.18 4.76 -31.24
C LYS A 252 9.87 3.68 -30.41
N VAL A 253 10.45 4.04 -29.26
CA VAL A 253 11.05 3.09 -28.32
C VAL A 253 10.03 2.06 -27.85
N MET A 254 8.86 2.52 -27.43
CA MET A 254 7.79 1.65 -26.91
C MET A 254 7.20 0.75 -28.00
N GLN A 255 6.95 1.29 -29.20
CA GLN A 255 6.36 0.51 -30.31
C GLN A 255 7.31 -0.55 -30.89
N ARG A 256 8.64 -0.35 -30.73
CA ARG A 256 9.65 -1.38 -31.06
C ARG A 256 9.72 -2.52 -30.03
N GLY A 257 8.86 -2.50 -29.00
CA GLY A 257 8.83 -3.53 -27.95
C GLY A 257 9.97 -3.43 -26.95
N LEU A 258 10.76 -2.36 -26.98
CA LEU A 258 11.74 -2.10 -25.94
C LEU A 258 11.03 -1.79 -24.62
N ARG A 259 11.55 -2.34 -23.52
CA ARG A 259 10.97 -2.16 -22.18
C ARG A 259 12.01 -1.57 -21.22
N PRO A 260 12.37 -0.30 -21.36
CA PRO A 260 13.24 0.36 -20.39
C PRO A 260 12.55 0.38 -19.02
N ALA A 261 13.33 0.26 -17.96
CA ALA A 261 12.75 0.25 -16.61
C ALA A 261 12.11 1.59 -16.27
N VAL A 262 12.75 2.69 -16.67
CA VAL A 262 12.27 4.05 -16.47
C VAL A 262 12.36 4.81 -17.80
N VAL A 263 11.30 5.52 -18.15
CA VAL A 263 11.26 6.49 -19.24
C VAL A 263 10.62 7.76 -18.70
N ARG A 264 11.32 8.88 -18.85
CA ARG A 264 10.84 10.19 -18.42
C ARG A 264 11.19 11.22 -19.46
N LEU A 265 10.27 12.13 -19.71
CA LEU A 265 10.48 13.34 -20.47
C LEU A 265 10.31 14.50 -19.49
N TYR A 266 11.25 15.42 -19.51
CA TYR A 266 11.21 16.65 -18.74
C TYR A 266 11.11 17.81 -19.73
N ASP A 267 10.25 18.77 -19.45
CA ASP A 267 10.22 20.04 -20.18
C ASP A 267 11.29 21.00 -19.66
N GLU A 268 11.35 22.21 -20.24
CA GLU A 268 12.33 23.21 -19.85
C GLU A 268 12.18 23.63 -18.38
N VAL A 269 10.93 23.74 -17.87
CA VAL A 269 10.64 24.17 -16.51
C VAL A 269 11.07 23.08 -15.52
N ASP A 270 10.69 21.84 -15.77
CA ASP A 270 11.08 20.70 -14.96
C ASP A 270 12.60 20.52 -14.96
N THR A 271 13.27 20.80 -16.09
CA THR A 271 14.73 20.72 -16.22
C THR A 271 15.45 21.79 -15.40
N LEU A 272 14.86 22.99 -15.29
CA LEU A 272 15.40 24.08 -14.47
C LEU A 272 15.33 23.81 -12.96
N PHE A 273 14.25 23.13 -12.51
CA PHE A 273 14.01 22.82 -11.10
C PHE A 273 14.38 21.38 -10.71
N GLY A 274 14.72 20.54 -11.68
CA GLY A 274 15.12 19.15 -11.46
C GLY A 274 16.51 19.00 -10.83
N PRO A 275 16.85 17.80 -10.33
CA PRO A 275 18.19 17.51 -9.85
C PRO A 275 19.15 17.60 -11.05
N GLY A 276 19.95 18.65 -11.05
CA GLY A 276 20.89 19.15 -12.06
C GLY A 276 21.27 18.22 -13.22
N ARG A 277 21.64 18.86 -14.36
CA ARG A 277 22.17 18.14 -15.53
C ARG A 277 23.25 17.15 -15.10
N PRO A 278 23.26 15.92 -15.65
CA PRO A 278 24.32 14.93 -15.42
C PRO A 278 25.69 15.46 -15.81
#